data_643597108ac3750c9fe4b666913b30d3
#
_entry.id   643597108ac3750c9fe4b666913b30d3
#
_cell.length_a   1.000
_cell.length_b   1.000
_cell.length_c   1.000
_cell.angle_alpha   90.00
_cell.angle_beta   90.00
_cell.angle_gamma   90.00
#
_symmetry.space_group_name_H-M   'P 1'
#
loop_
_entity.id
_entity.type
_entity.pdbx_description
1 polymer ?
#
loop_
_entity_poly.entity_id
_entity_poly.type
_entity_poly.pdbx_seq_one_letter_code
_entity_poly.pdbx_strand_id
1 'polypeptide(L)'
;MRHEISTDSLKLDHQSFVKEFTPLANEYQMNWKLSDSNKKQRVALLASLESHCLVDLLHRWHTGELHCDIPVIIGNHPQMKQFADWYKVPFHWVDFKALGKEAAFAQISTLLEEYKIDLTVLARFMQILPDSLCQQLQGKAINIHHSFLPSFAGAKPYQQAY
;
A
#
# COMPACT_ATOMS: atom_id res chain seq x y z
N MET A 1 15.17 3.94 -16.05
CA MET A 1 16.27 2.94 -15.89
C MET A 1 16.34 2.58 -14.41
N ARG A 2 16.58 1.31 -14.06
CA ARG A 2 16.79 0.85 -12.68
C ARG A 2 18.19 0.24 -12.58
N HIS A 3 18.95 0.66 -11.57
CA HIS A 3 20.24 0.06 -11.23
C HIS A 3 20.16 -0.50 -9.81
N GLU A 4 20.75 -1.64 -9.60
CA GLU A 4 20.94 -2.24 -8.28
C GLU A 4 22.44 -2.23 -7.98
N ILE A 5 22.79 -1.70 -6.80
CA ILE A 5 24.17 -1.50 -6.39
C ILE A 5 24.35 -2.27 -5.08
N SER A 6 25.36 -3.16 -5.00
CA SER A 6 25.70 -3.83 -3.76
C SER A 6 26.26 -2.82 -2.76
N THR A 7 25.74 -2.85 -1.53
CA THR A 7 26.25 -2.02 -0.42
C THR A 7 27.70 -2.32 -0.10
N ASP A 8 28.16 -3.55 -0.31
CA ASP A 8 29.55 -3.95 -0.08
C ASP A 8 30.53 -3.28 -1.06
N SER A 9 30.06 -2.88 -2.24
CA SER A 9 30.85 -2.16 -3.24
C SER A 9 30.78 -0.63 -3.10
N LEU A 10 29.82 -0.13 -2.33
CA LEU A 10 29.65 1.29 -2.03
C LEU A 10 30.53 1.65 -0.83
N LYS A 11 31.48 2.56 -1.02
CA LYS A 11 32.29 3.14 0.07
C LYS A 11 31.53 4.24 0.85
N LEU A 12 30.28 4.48 0.51
CA LEU A 12 29.42 5.52 1.05
C LEU A 12 28.16 4.90 1.69
N ASP A 13 27.73 5.44 2.80
CA ASP A 13 26.41 5.16 3.33
C ASP A 13 25.31 5.80 2.47
N HIS A 14 24.06 5.42 2.72
CA HIS A 14 22.91 5.89 1.97
C HIS A 14 22.79 7.43 1.94
N GLN A 15 23.04 8.11 3.07
CA GLN A 15 22.90 9.56 3.16
C GLN A 15 24.03 10.27 2.42
N SER A 16 25.26 9.78 2.56
CA SER A 16 26.42 10.30 1.84
C SER A 16 26.27 10.11 0.33
N PHE A 17 25.77 8.97 -0.12
CA PHE A 17 25.47 8.75 -1.53
C PHE A 17 24.44 9.76 -2.07
N VAL A 18 23.33 9.96 -1.34
CA VAL A 18 22.31 10.96 -1.74
C VAL A 18 22.94 12.34 -1.85
N LYS A 19 23.74 12.75 -0.87
CA LYS A 19 24.40 14.06 -0.85
C LYS A 19 25.36 14.26 -2.03
N GLU A 20 26.13 13.25 -2.38
CA GLU A 20 27.11 13.34 -3.48
C GLU A 20 26.44 13.20 -4.86
N PHE A 21 25.41 12.39 -4.99
CA PHE A 21 24.72 12.17 -6.26
C PHE A 21 23.75 13.29 -6.63
N THR A 22 23.16 13.98 -5.65
CA THR A 22 22.16 15.04 -5.90
C THR A 22 22.67 16.16 -6.84
N PRO A 23 23.88 16.71 -6.68
CA PRO A 23 24.38 17.72 -7.61
C PRO A 23 24.45 17.24 -9.05
N LEU A 24 24.94 16.03 -9.27
CA LEU A 24 25.02 15.40 -10.59
C LEU A 24 23.62 15.18 -11.18
N ALA A 25 22.68 14.66 -10.37
CA ALA A 25 21.31 14.45 -10.79
C ALA A 25 20.63 15.78 -11.22
N ASN A 26 20.90 16.87 -10.51
CA ASN A 26 20.37 18.19 -10.83
C ASN A 26 20.99 18.75 -12.12
N GLU A 27 22.29 18.60 -12.32
CA GLU A 27 22.99 19.03 -13.56
C GLU A 27 22.35 18.39 -14.81
N TYR A 28 22.03 17.09 -14.72
CA TYR A 28 21.41 16.31 -15.81
C TYR A 28 19.88 16.29 -15.74
N GLN A 29 19.23 17.08 -14.89
CA GLN A 29 17.77 17.13 -14.71
C GLN A 29 17.12 15.75 -14.50
N MET A 30 17.81 14.89 -13.76
CA MET A 30 17.35 13.51 -13.50
C MET A 30 16.23 13.52 -12.47
N ASN A 31 15.14 12.80 -12.77
CA ASN A 31 14.17 12.38 -11.76
C ASN A 31 14.61 11.01 -11.22
N TRP A 32 15.08 10.96 -9.99
CA TRP A 32 15.67 9.77 -9.42
C TRP A 32 15.16 9.47 -8.01
N LYS A 33 15.24 8.21 -7.63
CA LYS A 33 14.89 7.72 -6.29
C LYS A 33 15.89 6.65 -5.89
N LEU A 34 16.40 6.73 -4.68
CA LEU A 34 17.22 5.69 -4.06
C LEU A 34 16.36 4.93 -3.04
N SER A 35 16.46 3.61 -3.04
CA SER A 35 15.81 2.74 -2.05
C SER A 35 16.80 1.70 -1.54
N ASP A 36 16.74 1.42 -0.25
CA ASP A 36 17.50 0.36 0.39
C ASP A 36 16.68 -0.93 0.40
N SER A 37 17.17 -1.97 -0.28
CA SER A 37 16.48 -3.27 -0.35
C SER A 37 16.48 -4.04 0.98
N ASN A 38 17.37 -3.69 1.91
CA ASN A 38 17.40 -4.29 3.24
C ASN A 38 16.33 -3.72 4.16
N LYS A 39 15.83 -2.53 3.86
CA LYS A 39 14.75 -1.90 4.63
C LYS A 39 13.40 -2.44 4.18
N LYS A 40 12.78 -3.26 5.01
CA LYS A 40 11.41 -3.71 4.78
C LYS A 40 10.44 -2.54 4.80
N GLN A 41 9.58 -2.46 3.78
CA GLN A 41 8.48 -1.50 3.77
C GLN A 41 7.39 -1.95 4.74
N ARG A 42 6.78 -1.00 5.42
CA ARG A 42 5.61 -1.22 6.28
C ARG A 42 4.35 -1.10 5.44
N VAL A 43 3.66 -2.21 5.27
CA VAL A 43 2.51 -2.34 4.36
C VAL A 43 1.22 -2.49 5.15
N ALA A 44 0.24 -1.62 4.89
CA ALA A 44 -1.12 -1.83 5.37
C ALA A 44 -1.95 -2.55 4.30
N LEU A 45 -2.75 -3.53 4.72
CA LEU A 45 -3.72 -4.19 3.85
C LEU A 45 -5.12 -3.68 4.18
N LEU A 46 -5.78 -3.08 3.19
CA LEU A 46 -7.18 -2.66 3.30
C LEU A 46 -8.07 -3.70 2.61
N ALA A 47 -9.04 -4.26 3.34
CA ALA A 47 -9.89 -5.34 2.85
C ALA A 47 -11.38 -5.06 3.08
N SER A 48 -12.23 -5.58 2.20
CA SER A 48 -13.69 -5.60 2.34
C SER A 48 -14.19 -7.03 2.62
N LEU A 49 -15.36 -7.39 2.11
CA LEU A 49 -16.01 -8.67 2.39
C LEU A 49 -15.28 -9.88 1.80
N GLU A 50 -14.70 -9.74 0.62
CA GLU A 50 -14.06 -10.82 -0.10
C GLU A 50 -12.61 -11.00 0.37
N SER A 51 -12.31 -12.21 0.87
CA SER A 51 -11.04 -12.50 1.56
C SER A 51 -9.89 -12.95 0.67
N HIS A 52 -10.17 -13.42 -0.56
CA HIS A 52 -9.16 -14.12 -1.38
C HIS A 52 -7.88 -13.30 -1.63
N CYS A 53 -7.99 -11.99 -1.92
CA CYS A 53 -6.80 -11.15 -2.09
C CYS A 53 -6.03 -10.95 -0.77
N LEU A 54 -6.75 -10.75 0.33
CA LEU A 54 -6.14 -10.62 1.65
C LEU A 54 -5.38 -11.88 2.04
N VAL A 55 -6.01 -13.04 1.87
CA VAL A 55 -5.44 -14.34 2.24
C VAL A 55 -4.22 -14.67 1.39
N ASP A 56 -4.25 -14.41 0.07
CA ASP A 56 -3.10 -14.63 -0.81
C ASP A 56 -1.90 -13.77 -0.39
N LEU A 57 -2.12 -12.47 -0.13
CA LEU A 57 -1.06 -11.57 0.32
C LEU A 57 -0.47 -11.98 1.67
N LEU A 58 -1.31 -12.36 2.64
CA LEU A 58 -0.87 -12.82 3.95
C LEU A 58 -0.10 -14.14 3.85
N HIS A 59 -0.53 -15.06 2.99
CA HIS A 59 0.18 -16.32 2.75
C HIS A 59 1.58 -16.07 2.18
N ARG A 60 1.69 -15.26 1.12
CA ARG A 60 2.98 -14.92 0.49
C ARG A 60 3.91 -14.17 1.43
N TRP A 61 3.36 -13.29 2.27
CA TRP A 61 4.13 -12.63 3.31
C TRP A 61 4.65 -13.62 4.35
N HIS A 62 3.79 -14.52 4.83
CA HIS A 62 4.14 -15.53 5.83
C HIS A 62 5.20 -16.53 5.33
N THR A 63 5.15 -16.88 4.06
CA THR A 63 6.15 -17.77 3.42
C THR A 63 7.46 -17.06 3.05
N GLY A 64 7.55 -15.74 3.27
CA GLY A 64 8.74 -14.95 2.95
C GLY A 64 8.87 -14.53 1.48
N GLU A 65 7.87 -14.81 0.65
CA GLU A 65 7.85 -14.38 -0.75
C GLU A 65 7.74 -12.84 -0.87
N LEU A 66 6.99 -12.20 0.05
CA LEU A 66 6.90 -10.75 0.13
C LEU A 66 7.84 -10.21 1.21
N HIS A 67 8.88 -9.53 0.80
CA HIS A 67 9.87 -8.93 1.70
C HIS A 67 9.38 -7.58 2.24
N CYS A 68 8.40 -7.61 3.14
CA CYS A 68 7.83 -6.44 3.81
C CYS A 68 7.39 -6.79 5.23
N ASP A 69 6.99 -5.78 6.00
CA ASP A 69 6.29 -5.93 7.27
C ASP A 69 4.82 -5.59 7.06
N ILE A 70 3.90 -6.38 7.61
CA ILE A 70 2.46 -6.10 7.60
C ILE A 70 2.01 -5.81 9.03
N PRO A 71 2.15 -4.57 9.53
CA PRO A 71 1.83 -4.23 10.91
C PRO A 71 0.34 -4.08 11.19
N VAL A 72 -0.51 -3.96 10.14
CA VAL A 72 -1.94 -3.72 10.31
C VAL A 72 -2.75 -4.18 9.10
N ILE A 73 -3.92 -4.72 9.39
CA ILE A 73 -5.01 -4.94 8.44
C ILE A 73 -6.17 -4.04 8.85
N ILE A 74 -6.74 -3.30 7.90
CA ILE A 74 -7.90 -2.43 8.10
C ILE A 74 -9.04 -2.95 7.24
N GLY A 75 -10.16 -3.29 7.86
CA GLY A 75 -11.31 -3.84 7.15
C GLY A 75 -12.59 -3.08 7.45
N ASN A 76 -13.47 -2.94 6.45
CA ASN A 76 -14.82 -2.40 6.65
C ASN A 76 -15.87 -3.48 6.96
N HIS A 77 -15.42 -4.73 7.11
CA HIS A 77 -16.24 -5.87 7.53
C HIS A 77 -15.52 -6.67 8.62
N PRO A 78 -16.17 -6.97 9.76
CA PRO A 78 -15.53 -7.63 10.90
C PRO A 78 -15.07 -9.06 10.61
N GLN A 79 -15.65 -9.72 9.60
CA GLN A 79 -15.30 -11.09 9.20
C GLN A 79 -13.83 -11.24 8.79
N MET A 80 -13.17 -10.16 8.38
CA MET A 80 -11.76 -10.20 8.01
C MET A 80 -10.83 -10.44 9.21
N LYS A 81 -11.32 -10.20 10.43
CA LYS A 81 -10.57 -10.40 11.67
C LYS A 81 -10.03 -11.82 11.80
N GLN A 82 -10.80 -12.85 11.41
CA GLN A 82 -10.38 -14.24 11.52
C GLN A 82 -9.06 -14.52 10.77
N PHE A 83 -8.85 -13.89 9.61
CA PHE A 83 -7.61 -14.05 8.83
C PHE A 83 -6.46 -13.29 9.47
N ALA A 84 -6.72 -12.10 9.99
CA ALA A 84 -5.73 -11.31 10.72
C ALA A 84 -5.25 -12.06 11.97
N ASP A 85 -6.17 -12.64 12.75
CA ASP A 85 -5.87 -13.42 13.95
C ASP A 85 -5.01 -14.67 13.61
N TRP A 86 -5.31 -15.36 12.50
CA TRP A 86 -4.53 -16.52 12.07
C TRP A 86 -3.06 -16.17 11.82
N TYR A 87 -2.80 -15.03 11.16
CA TYR A 87 -1.44 -14.55 10.88
C TYR A 87 -0.87 -13.67 12.00
N LYS A 88 -1.62 -13.48 13.10
CA LYS A 88 -1.23 -12.64 14.26
C LYS A 88 -0.93 -11.18 13.88
N VAL A 89 -1.66 -10.65 12.91
CA VAL A 89 -1.58 -9.26 12.49
C VAL A 89 -2.69 -8.45 13.16
N PRO A 90 -2.41 -7.27 13.73
CA PRO A 90 -3.42 -6.36 14.26
C PRO A 90 -4.51 -6.05 13.23
N PHE A 91 -5.78 -6.09 13.67
CA PHE A 91 -6.93 -5.81 12.82
C PHE A 91 -7.76 -4.66 13.38
N HIS A 92 -8.05 -3.68 12.53
CA HIS A 92 -8.98 -2.60 12.84
C HIS A 92 -10.22 -2.70 11.95
N TRP A 93 -11.37 -2.85 12.59
CA TRP A 93 -12.66 -2.76 11.92
C TRP A 93 -13.11 -1.31 11.88
N VAL A 94 -13.27 -0.76 10.69
CA VAL A 94 -13.81 0.58 10.44
C VAL A 94 -15.25 0.43 9.92
N ASP A 95 -16.22 0.75 10.73
CA ASP A 95 -17.64 0.61 10.38
C ASP A 95 -18.15 1.83 9.62
N PHE A 96 -18.16 1.71 8.29
CA PHE A 96 -18.67 2.76 7.40
C PHE A 96 -20.15 3.07 7.56
N LYS A 97 -20.95 2.12 8.10
CA LYS A 97 -22.38 2.33 8.33
C LYS A 97 -22.60 3.17 9.57
N ALA A 98 -21.85 2.89 10.63
CA ALA A 98 -21.96 3.61 11.89
C ALA A 98 -21.31 5.00 11.83
N LEU A 99 -20.14 5.11 11.19
CA LEU A 99 -19.36 6.36 11.19
C LEU A 99 -19.73 7.31 10.04
N GLY A 100 -20.26 6.80 8.94
CA GLY A 100 -20.31 7.52 7.68
C GLY A 100 -18.96 7.53 6.96
N LYS A 101 -18.97 7.89 5.67
CA LYS A 101 -17.77 7.79 4.83
C LYS A 101 -16.64 8.70 5.29
N GLU A 102 -16.92 9.94 5.62
CA GLU A 102 -15.92 10.94 5.97
C GLU A 102 -15.15 10.54 7.24
N ALA A 103 -15.85 10.23 8.33
CA ALA A 103 -15.23 9.83 9.59
C ALA A 103 -14.52 8.47 9.46
N ALA A 104 -15.06 7.54 8.68
CA ALA A 104 -14.41 6.26 8.42
C ALA A 104 -13.07 6.43 7.69
N PHE A 105 -13.00 7.27 6.68
CA PHE A 105 -11.74 7.55 5.98
C PHE A 105 -10.76 8.36 6.82
N ALA A 106 -11.25 9.29 7.67
CA ALA A 106 -10.40 9.98 8.64
C ALA A 106 -9.76 8.98 9.63
N GLN A 107 -10.53 8.01 10.12
CA GLN A 107 -10.00 6.95 10.98
C GLN A 107 -8.95 6.10 10.26
N ILE A 108 -9.18 5.73 8.98
CA ILE A 108 -8.20 5.00 8.18
C ILE A 108 -6.91 5.82 8.05
N SER A 109 -7.01 7.10 7.71
CA SER A 109 -5.85 7.99 7.60
C SER A 109 -5.03 8.03 8.90
N THR A 110 -5.69 8.21 10.05
CA THR A 110 -5.05 8.19 11.37
C THR A 110 -4.32 6.87 11.63
N LEU A 111 -4.96 5.73 11.35
CA LEU A 111 -4.33 4.42 11.51
C LEU A 111 -3.09 4.25 10.62
N LEU A 112 -3.13 4.70 9.36
CA LEU A 112 -1.98 4.64 8.46
C LEU A 112 -0.80 5.46 9.00
N GLU A 113 -1.06 6.61 9.63
CA GLU A 113 -0.04 7.45 10.26
C GLU A 113 0.50 6.82 11.55
N GLU A 114 -0.36 6.35 12.45
CA GLU A 114 0.03 5.69 13.71
C GLU A 114 0.92 4.47 13.47
N TYR A 115 0.57 3.66 12.48
CA TYR A 115 1.35 2.48 12.10
C TYR A 115 2.55 2.83 11.20
N LYS A 116 2.76 4.11 10.86
CA LYS A 116 3.88 4.59 10.01
C LYS A 116 3.97 3.78 8.71
N ILE A 117 2.88 3.75 7.97
CA ILE A 117 2.75 2.94 6.76
C ILE A 117 3.48 3.59 5.59
N ASP A 118 4.34 2.82 4.93
CA ASP A 118 5.06 3.22 3.72
C ASP A 118 4.23 2.96 2.46
N LEU A 119 3.43 1.88 2.46
CA LEU A 119 2.65 1.44 1.31
C LEU A 119 1.29 0.88 1.75
N THR A 120 0.23 1.29 1.10
CA THR A 120 -1.14 0.80 1.31
C THR A 120 -1.57 -0.08 0.15
N VAL A 121 -2.00 -1.30 0.42
CA VAL A 121 -2.53 -2.21 -0.60
C VAL A 121 -4.03 -2.38 -0.42
N LEU A 122 -4.79 -2.03 -1.45
CA LEU A 122 -6.23 -2.22 -1.50
C LEU A 122 -6.53 -3.67 -1.94
N ALA A 123 -6.57 -4.58 -0.96
CA ALA A 123 -6.86 -6.00 -1.16
C ALA A 123 -8.37 -6.21 -1.40
N ARG A 124 -8.86 -5.80 -2.56
CA ARG A 124 -10.28 -5.74 -2.90
C ARG A 124 -11.09 -4.88 -1.91
N PHE A 125 -10.55 -3.74 -1.55
CA PHE A 125 -11.22 -2.75 -0.71
C PHE A 125 -12.26 -1.99 -1.55
N MET A 126 -13.54 -2.38 -1.43
CA MET A 126 -14.62 -1.92 -2.30
C MET A 126 -15.22 -0.58 -1.85
N GLN A 127 -14.36 0.37 -1.48
CA GLN A 127 -14.74 1.74 -1.17
C GLN A 127 -13.99 2.71 -2.07
N ILE A 128 -14.71 3.73 -2.56
CA ILE A 128 -14.08 4.81 -3.35
C ILE A 128 -13.40 5.75 -2.36
N LEU A 129 -12.09 5.87 -2.50
CA LEU A 129 -11.28 6.75 -1.66
C LEU A 129 -11.61 8.22 -1.97
N PRO A 130 -11.73 9.09 -0.95
CA PRO A 130 -11.87 10.54 -1.17
C PRO A 130 -10.57 11.15 -1.69
N ASP A 131 -10.67 12.28 -2.38
CA ASP A 131 -9.53 12.97 -2.99
C ASP A 131 -8.43 13.30 -1.97
N SER A 132 -8.80 13.68 -0.75
CA SER A 132 -7.86 13.96 0.35
C SER A 132 -6.98 12.75 0.66
N LEU A 133 -7.57 11.55 0.77
CA LEU A 133 -6.82 10.32 1.03
C LEU A 133 -6.01 9.90 -0.21
N CYS A 134 -6.54 10.10 -1.41
CA CYS A 134 -5.79 9.85 -2.65
C CYS A 134 -4.53 10.73 -2.74
N GLN A 135 -4.63 12.01 -2.37
CA GLN A 135 -3.47 12.91 -2.32
C GLN A 135 -2.45 12.48 -1.27
N GLN A 136 -2.89 12.10 -0.06
CA GLN A 136 -2.02 11.58 1.00
C GLN A 136 -1.28 10.31 0.57
N LEU A 137 -1.95 9.43 -0.16
CA LEU A 137 -1.44 8.14 -0.62
C LEU A 137 -0.77 8.20 -2.01
N GLN A 138 -0.55 9.37 -2.58
CA GLN A 138 0.07 9.51 -3.90
C GLN A 138 1.44 8.82 -3.94
N GLY A 139 1.59 7.84 -4.84
CA GLY A 139 2.79 7.01 -4.96
C GLY A 139 3.01 6.00 -3.82
N LYS A 140 2.02 5.88 -2.89
CA LYS A 140 2.05 4.99 -1.72
C LYS A 140 0.85 4.07 -1.64
N ALA A 141 0.12 3.88 -2.72
CA ALA A 141 -1.01 2.96 -2.78
C ALA A 141 -0.95 2.06 -4.00
N ILE A 142 -1.34 0.80 -3.81
CA ILE A 142 -1.52 -0.18 -4.88
C ILE A 142 -2.97 -0.65 -4.86
N ASN A 143 -3.61 -0.63 -6.04
CA ASN A 143 -4.92 -1.21 -6.26
C ASN A 143 -4.95 -1.95 -7.59
N ILE A 144 -5.62 -3.10 -7.63
CA ILE A 144 -5.94 -3.80 -8.87
C ILE A 144 -7.33 -3.37 -9.30
N HIS A 145 -7.41 -2.69 -10.43
CA HIS A 145 -8.69 -2.27 -11.01
C HIS A 145 -9.07 -3.19 -12.16
N HIS A 146 -10.23 -3.80 -12.06
CA HIS A 146 -10.70 -4.80 -13.03
C HIS A 146 -11.43 -4.18 -14.25
N SER A 147 -11.49 -2.85 -14.38
CA SER A 147 -12.08 -2.13 -15.49
C SER A 147 -11.09 -1.88 -16.62
N PHE A 148 -11.62 -1.67 -17.82
CA PHE A 148 -10.85 -1.23 -18.98
C PHE A 148 -10.65 0.31 -18.93
N LEU A 149 -9.80 0.79 -18.03
CA LEU A 149 -9.54 2.21 -17.90
C LEU A 149 -8.84 2.79 -19.15
N PRO A 150 -9.19 4.01 -19.57
CA PRO A 150 -10.13 4.97 -18.96
C PRO A 150 -11.62 4.69 -19.30
N SER A 151 -11.90 3.75 -20.21
CA SER A 151 -13.26 3.35 -20.59
C SER A 151 -13.89 2.45 -19.51
N PHE A 152 -15.22 2.40 -19.45
CA PHE A 152 -15.95 1.49 -18.54
C PHE A 152 -15.51 1.55 -17.06
N ALA A 153 -15.24 2.75 -16.55
CA ALA A 153 -14.94 2.96 -15.16
C ALA A 153 -16.16 2.69 -14.26
N GLY A 154 -15.94 2.19 -13.05
CA GLY A 154 -17.00 1.97 -12.06
C GLY A 154 -17.40 0.50 -11.88
N ALA A 155 -18.62 0.26 -11.39
CA ALA A 155 -19.11 -1.09 -11.10
C ALA A 155 -19.50 -1.85 -12.38
N LYS A 156 -19.26 -3.15 -12.38
CA LYS A 156 -19.65 -4.08 -13.47
C LYS A 156 -19.12 -3.68 -14.86
N PRO A 157 -17.81 -3.41 -15.01
CA PRO A 157 -17.21 -2.90 -16.25
C PRO A 157 -17.42 -3.84 -17.45
N TYR A 158 -17.42 -5.15 -17.23
CA TYR A 158 -17.68 -6.13 -18.28
C TYR A 158 -19.11 -6.06 -18.84
N GLN A 159 -20.09 -5.68 -17.99
CA GLN A 159 -21.47 -5.49 -18.44
C GLN A 159 -21.67 -4.15 -19.15
N GLN A 160 -20.80 -3.16 -18.88
CA GLN A 160 -20.81 -1.89 -19.60
C GLN A 160 -20.17 -2.00 -20.99
N ALA A 161 -19.27 -2.99 -21.17
CA ALA A 161 -18.58 -3.22 -22.44
C ALA A 161 -19.38 -4.05 -23.44
N TYR A 162 -20.51 -4.67 -23.01
CA TYR A 162 -21.49 -5.37 -23.84
C TYR A 162 -22.76 -4.54 -24.04
#